data_bb83a505be3805db8ba20b3ef258ef38
#
_entry.id   bb83a505be3805db8ba20b3ef258ef38
#
_cell.length_a   1.000
_cell.length_b   1.000
_cell.length_c   1.000
_cell.angle_alpha   90.00
_cell.angle_beta   90.00
_cell.angle_gamma   90.00
#
_symmetry.space_group_name_H-M   'P 1'
#
loop_
_entity.id
_entity.type
_entity.pdbx_description
1 polymer ?
#
loop_
_entity_poly.entity_id
_entity_poly.type
_entity_poly.pdbx_seq_one_letter_code
_entity_poly.pdbx_strand_id
1 'polypeptide(L)'
;MSIWFLGLAVTLVSGAAATAYFWLVRRPRDEMSYGLHALSGLRWREFSKLVLAAMARRGLVEASPDPQDSREPQSTFLLARGDERWLLSCKHGSAYRIAAAPVQELAASIRLRAARGGILATEGKVEKEGRDAAQGTTIELLDGPR
;
A
#
# COMPACT_ATOMS: atom_id res chain seq x y z
N MET A 1 12.78 -39.04 40.11
CA MET A 1 11.51 -38.35 39.78
C MET A 1 11.70 -37.00 39.08
N SER A 2 12.85 -36.33 39.13
CA SER A 2 13.05 -34.98 38.60
C SER A 2 13.23 -34.88 37.06
N ILE A 3 13.76 -35.89 36.41
CA ILE A 3 14.11 -35.85 34.97
C ILE A 3 12.87 -35.87 34.07
N TRP A 4 11.83 -36.56 34.45
CA TRP A 4 10.57 -36.61 33.70
C TRP A 4 9.81 -35.28 33.69
N PHE A 5 9.85 -34.55 34.82
CA PHE A 5 9.24 -33.21 34.92
C PHE A 5 9.99 -32.15 34.09
N LEU A 6 11.32 -32.27 34.01
CA LEU A 6 12.13 -31.38 33.16
C LEU A 6 11.84 -31.59 31.67
N GLY A 7 11.73 -32.84 31.21
CA GLY A 7 11.38 -33.15 29.83
C GLY A 7 9.99 -32.60 29.42
N LEU A 8 9.01 -32.78 30.33
CA LEU A 8 7.65 -32.29 30.07
C LEU A 8 7.55 -30.75 30.08
N ALA A 9 8.31 -30.08 30.92
CA ALA A 9 8.38 -28.62 30.99
C ALA A 9 9.02 -28.04 29.69
N VAL A 10 10.09 -28.64 29.18
CA VAL A 10 10.77 -28.21 27.96
C VAL A 10 9.86 -28.39 26.75
N THR A 11 9.13 -29.48 26.63
CA THR A 11 8.18 -29.69 25.51
C THR A 11 7.00 -28.74 25.54
N LEU A 12 6.48 -28.40 26.70
CA LEU A 12 5.39 -27.41 26.85
C LEU A 12 5.85 -25.99 26.47
N VAL A 13 7.03 -25.58 26.91
CA VAL A 13 7.58 -24.25 26.62
C VAL A 13 7.90 -24.13 25.12
N SER A 14 8.52 -25.12 24.50
CA SER A 14 8.80 -25.10 23.07
C SER A 14 7.53 -25.14 22.22
N GLY A 15 6.51 -25.89 22.61
CA GLY A 15 5.21 -25.91 21.95
C GLY A 15 4.49 -24.55 22.04
N ALA A 16 4.48 -23.93 23.21
CA ALA A 16 3.89 -22.61 23.41
C ALA A 16 4.62 -21.51 22.62
N ALA A 17 5.95 -21.54 22.60
CA ALA A 17 6.76 -20.60 21.83
C ALA A 17 6.55 -20.75 20.30
N ALA A 18 6.47 -21.97 19.79
CA ALA A 18 6.19 -22.25 18.40
C ALA A 18 4.79 -21.79 18.00
N THR A 19 3.80 -22.02 18.85
CA THR A 19 2.41 -21.58 18.62
C THR A 19 2.31 -20.07 18.67
N ALA A 20 2.93 -19.40 19.62
CA ALA A 20 2.96 -17.94 19.71
C ALA A 20 3.68 -17.31 18.51
N TYR A 21 4.80 -17.88 18.06
CA TYR A 21 5.50 -17.45 16.84
C TYR A 21 4.62 -17.60 15.60
N PHE A 22 3.93 -18.72 15.46
CA PHE A 22 3.02 -18.94 14.33
C PHE A 22 1.87 -17.92 14.32
N TRP A 23 1.26 -17.66 15.46
CA TRP A 23 0.14 -16.71 15.59
C TRP A 23 0.57 -15.25 15.41
N LEU A 24 1.71 -14.85 15.98
CA LEU A 24 2.15 -13.44 15.98
C LEU A 24 2.88 -13.04 14.70
N VAL A 25 3.59 -13.96 14.04
CA VAL A 25 4.50 -13.62 12.94
C VAL A 25 4.02 -14.15 11.59
N ARG A 26 3.50 -15.39 11.55
CA ARG A 26 3.17 -16.04 10.30
C ARG A 26 1.77 -15.73 9.80
N ARG A 27 0.80 -15.73 10.69
CA ARG A 27 -0.60 -15.46 10.34
C ARG A 27 -0.84 -14.11 9.65
N PRO A 28 -0.28 -12.97 10.14
CA PRO A 28 -0.45 -11.69 9.46
C PRO A 28 0.16 -11.64 8.05
N ARG A 29 1.26 -12.39 7.84
CA ARG A 29 1.92 -12.43 6.52
C ARG A 29 1.13 -13.23 5.50
N ASP A 30 0.54 -14.33 5.92
CA ASP A 30 -0.25 -15.20 5.05
C ASP A 30 -1.56 -14.48 4.64
N GLU A 31 -2.27 -13.83 5.57
CA GLU A 31 -3.46 -13.05 5.25
C GLU A 31 -3.18 -11.89 4.28
N MET A 32 -2.02 -11.25 4.41
CA MET A 32 -1.60 -10.17 3.52
C MET A 32 -1.24 -10.68 2.11
N SER A 33 -0.62 -11.86 1.99
CA SER A 33 -0.30 -12.47 0.69
C SER A 33 -1.56 -12.94 -0.05
N TYR A 34 -2.53 -13.53 0.64
CA TYR A 34 -3.83 -13.88 0.07
C TYR A 34 -4.60 -12.64 -0.41
N GLY A 35 -4.58 -11.55 0.34
CA GLY A 35 -5.17 -10.28 -0.05
C GLY A 35 -4.58 -9.72 -1.34
N LEU A 36 -3.26 -9.79 -1.52
CA LEU A 36 -2.59 -9.34 -2.74
C LEU A 36 -2.90 -10.20 -3.96
N HIS A 37 -2.96 -11.53 -3.81
CA HIS A 37 -3.39 -12.40 -4.89
C HIS A 37 -4.84 -12.13 -5.32
N ALA A 38 -5.71 -11.79 -4.37
CA ALA A 38 -7.07 -11.38 -4.70
C ALA A 38 -7.10 -10.03 -5.45
N LEU A 39 -6.22 -9.08 -5.09
CA LEU A 39 -6.11 -7.79 -5.76
C LEU A 39 -5.56 -7.90 -7.18
N SER A 40 -4.63 -8.82 -7.44
CA SER A 40 -4.04 -9.00 -8.79
C SER A 40 -5.03 -9.52 -9.82
N GLY A 41 -6.14 -10.14 -9.39
CA GLY A 41 -7.25 -10.55 -10.24
C GLY A 41 -8.31 -9.47 -10.49
N LEU A 42 -8.24 -8.35 -9.78
CA LEU A 42 -9.22 -7.27 -9.95
C LEU A 42 -8.98 -6.49 -11.24
N ARG A 43 -10.07 -6.02 -11.84
CA ARG A 43 -9.96 -5.04 -12.93
C ARG A 43 -9.52 -3.69 -12.37
N TRP A 44 -8.89 -2.86 -13.20
CA TRP A 44 -8.45 -1.51 -12.85
C TRP A 44 -9.48 -0.70 -12.03
N ARG A 45 -10.74 -0.72 -12.45
CA ARG A 45 -11.81 0.02 -11.78
C ARG A 45 -12.11 -0.49 -10.36
N GLU A 46 -11.97 -1.77 -10.14
CA GLU A 46 -12.19 -2.40 -8.83
C GLU A 46 -11.02 -2.10 -7.90
N PHE A 47 -9.79 -2.19 -8.40
CA PHE A 47 -8.59 -1.81 -7.67
C PHE A 47 -8.63 -0.33 -7.23
N SER A 48 -8.93 0.60 -8.16
CA SER A 48 -8.99 2.02 -7.85
C SER A 48 -10.08 2.36 -6.83
N LYS A 49 -11.26 1.74 -6.93
CA LYS A 49 -12.34 1.89 -5.93
C LYS A 49 -11.92 1.42 -4.55
N LEU A 50 -11.20 0.32 -4.47
CA LEU A 50 -10.72 -0.24 -3.21
C LEU A 50 -9.68 0.67 -2.56
N VAL A 51 -8.74 1.20 -3.36
CA VAL A 51 -7.76 2.17 -2.89
C VAL A 51 -8.45 3.46 -2.42
N LEU A 52 -9.41 3.99 -3.18
CA LEU A 52 -10.19 5.17 -2.78
C LEU A 52 -10.96 4.95 -1.49
N ALA A 53 -11.57 3.78 -1.31
CA ALA A 53 -12.25 3.42 -0.06
C ALA A 53 -11.28 3.36 1.13
N ALA A 54 -10.06 2.85 0.92
CA ALA A 54 -9.01 2.86 1.94
C ALA A 54 -8.55 4.28 2.28
N MET A 55 -8.44 5.16 1.28
CA MET A 55 -8.11 6.58 1.49
C MET A 55 -9.20 7.32 2.25
N ALA A 56 -10.48 7.04 1.94
CA ALA A 56 -11.62 7.61 2.68
C ALA A 56 -11.58 7.26 4.17
N ARG A 57 -11.19 6.03 4.53
CA ARG A 57 -10.98 5.64 5.94
C ARG A 57 -9.86 6.42 6.63
N ARG A 58 -8.89 6.94 5.87
CA ARG A 58 -7.81 7.82 6.35
C ARG A 58 -8.22 9.31 6.35
N GLY A 59 -9.48 9.62 6.04
CA GLY A 59 -10.00 10.98 5.97
C GLY A 59 -9.68 11.72 4.68
N LEU A 60 -9.17 11.01 3.65
CA LEU A 60 -8.89 11.53 2.32
C LEU A 60 -10.05 11.17 1.39
N VAL A 61 -10.90 12.11 1.07
CA VAL A 61 -12.10 11.91 0.26
C VAL A 61 -11.83 12.41 -1.16
N GLU A 62 -12.33 11.68 -2.16
CA GLU A 62 -12.23 12.11 -3.54
C GLU A 62 -12.90 13.48 -3.71
N ALA A 63 -12.13 14.46 -4.16
CA ALA A 63 -12.66 15.75 -4.58
C ALA A 63 -13.35 15.59 -5.93
N SER A 64 -14.47 16.30 -6.15
CA SER A 64 -15.23 16.22 -7.40
C SER A 64 -14.29 16.31 -8.60
N PRO A 65 -14.40 15.37 -9.56
CA PRO A 65 -13.53 15.37 -10.74
C PRO A 65 -13.70 16.69 -11.49
N ASP A 66 -12.58 17.30 -11.86
CA ASP A 66 -12.60 18.43 -12.78
C ASP A 66 -13.22 17.94 -14.11
N PRO A 67 -14.27 18.60 -14.63
CA PRO A 67 -14.93 18.16 -15.87
C PRO A 67 -13.99 18.06 -17.07
N GLN A 68 -12.80 18.66 -17.00
CA GLN A 68 -11.80 18.61 -18.07
C GLN A 68 -10.92 17.35 -18.03
N ASP A 69 -10.83 16.66 -16.89
CA ASP A 69 -10.01 15.45 -16.73
C ASP A 69 -10.73 14.15 -17.16
N SER A 70 -11.96 14.24 -17.65
CA SER A 70 -12.84 13.08 -17.91
C SER A 70 -12.50 12.26 -19.17
N ARG A 71 -11.46 12.59 -19.92
CA ARG A 71 -11.19 12.00 -21.25
C ARG A 71 -10.20 10.84 -21.26
N GLU A 72 -9.47 10.57 -20.17
CA GLU A 72 -8.59 9.42 -20.07
C GLU A 72 -8.93 8.56 -18.85
N PRO A 73 -8.66 7.24 -18.87
CA PRO A 73 -8.81 6.42 -17.68
C PRO A 73 -7.88 6.99 -16.60
N GLN A 74 -8.47 7.74 -15.67
CA GLN A 74 -7.73 8.50 -14.65
C GLN A 74 -6.90 7.57 -13.79
N SER A 75 -5.60 7.59 -14.00
CA SER A 75 -4.64 6.94 -13.11
C SER A 75 -4.31 7.81 -11.89
N THR A 76 -4.77 9.06 -11.88
CA THR A 76 -4.49 10.04 -10.82
C THR A 76 -5.80 10.68 -10.35
N PHE A 77 -6.05 10.63 -9.05
CA PHE A 77 -7.24 11.17 -8.39
C PHE A 77 -6.85 12.34 -7.49
N LEU A 78 -7.70 13.37 -7.47
CA LEU A 78 -7.60 14.46 -6.52
C LEU A 78 -8.37 14.10 -5.26
N LEU A 79 -7.69 14.08 -4.12
CA LEU A 79 -8.27 13.83 -2.81
C LEU A 79 -8.23 15.12 -1.97
N ALA A 80 -9.18 15.25 -1.06
CA ALA A 80 -9.23 16.34 -0.09
C ALA A 80 -9.29 15.81 1.33
N ARG A 81 -8.59 16.50 2.24
CA ARG A 81 -8.68 16.31 3.68
C ARG A 81 -8.78 17.68 4.33
N GLY A 82 -10.02 18.12 4.65
CA GLY A 82 -10.27 19.51 5.00
C GLY A 82 -9.89 20.43 3.83
N ASP A 83 -9.06 21.42 4.08
CA ASP A 83 -8.57 22.39 3.06
C ASP A 83 -7.34 21.87 2.30
N GLU A 84 -6.77 20.74 2.71
CA GLU A 84 -5.59 20.16 2.06
C GLU A 84 -5.97 19.31 0.84
N ARG A 85 -5.25 19.52 -0.25
CA ARG A 85 -5.36 18.72 -1.49
C ARG A 85 -4.24 17.69 -1.55
N TRP A 86 -4.59 16.47 -1.95
CA TRP A 86 -3.67 15.35 -2.12
C TRP A 86 -3.88 14.73 -3.48
N LEU A 87 -2.80 14.23 -4.10
CA LEU A 87 -2.89 13.48 -5.33
C LEU A 87 -2.67 11.99 -5.06
N LEU A 88 -3.57 11.16 -5.57
CA LEU A 88 -3.45 9.71 -5.53
C LEU A 88 -3.16 9.21 -6.94
N SER A 89 -2.00 8.58 -7.15
CA SER A 89 -1.68 7.87 -8.38
C SER A 89 -1.79 6.37 -8.14
N CYS A 90 -2.65 5.69 -8.89
CA CYS A 90 -2.82 4.24 -8.83
C CYS A 90 -2.13 3.59 -10.03
N LYS A 91 -1.28 2.60 -9.78
CA LYS A 91 -0.61 1.79 -10.79
C LYS A 91 -0.99 0.33 -10.59
N HIS A 92 -1.90 -0.14 -11.45
CA HIS A 92 -2.45 -1.49 -11.39
C HIS A 92 -1.60 -2.48 -12.19
N GLY A 93 -1.43 -3.69 -11.66
CA GLY A 93 -0.71 -4.80 -12.27
C GLY A 93 0.47 -5.27 -11.41
N SER A 94 0.45 -6.54 -11.01
CA SER A 94 1.51 -7.15 -10.19
C SER A 94 2.88 -7.16 -10.89
N ALA A 95 2.90 -7.11 -12.22
CA ALA A 95 4.11 -7.00 -13.02
C ALA A 95 4.67 -5.57 -13.08
N TYR A 96 3.94 -4.58 -12.55
CA TYR A 96 4.37 -3.18 -12.59
C TYR A 96 5.57 -2.96 -11.67
N ARG A 97 6.60 -2.32 -12.20
CA ARG A 97 7.79 -1.93 -11.45
C ARG A 97 7.87 -0.41 -11.41
N ILE A 98 7.83 0.13 -10.20
CA ILE A 98 7.88 1.57 -9.98
C ILE A 98 9.33 1.99 -9.81
N ALA A 99 9.92 2.50 -10.87
CA ALA A 99 11.22 3.16 -10.87
C ALA A 99 11.09 4.66 -10.49
N ALA A 100 12.10 5.48 -10.77
CA ALA A 100 12.09 6.90 -10.42
C ALA A 100 11.07 7.72 -11.20
N ALA A 101 10.84 7.42 -12.49
CA ALA A 101 10.03 8.25 -13.39
C ALA A 101 8.58 8.45 -12.90
N PRO A 102 7.80 7.43 -12.53
CA PRO A 102 6.43 7.61 -12.02
C PRO A 102 6.36 8.46 -10.75
N VAL A 103 7.38 8.38 -9.89
CA VAL A 103 7.47 9.19 -8.67
C VAL A 103 7.74 10.65 -9.02
N GLN A 104 8.64 10.91 -9.96
CA GLN A 104 8.96 12.27 -10.43
C GLN A 104 7.78 12.92 -11.15
N GLU A 105 7.02 12.16 -11.95
CA GLU A 105 5.77 12.61 -12.57
C GLU A 105 4.74 13.03 -11.52
N LEU A 106 4.56 12.23 -10.48
CA LEU A 106 3.67 12.58 -9.38
C LEU A 106 4.16 13.81 -8.62
N ALA A 107 5.48 13.94 -8.38
CA ALA A 107 6.06 15.11 -7.74
C ALA A 107 5.84 16.40 -8.56
N ALA A 108 5.96 16.31 -9.88
CA ALA A 108 5.67 17.43 -10.78
C ALA A 108 4.18 17.82 -10.74
N SER A 109 3.28 16.82 -10.73
CA SER A 109 1.84 17.03 -10.65
C SER A 109 1.43 17.67 -9.31
N ILE A 110 2.06 17.27 -8.20
CA ILE A 110 1.85 17.88 -6.87
C ILE A 110 2.15 19.37 -6.91
N ARG A 111 3.29 19.74 -7.48
CA ARG A 111 3.69 21.15 -7.62
C ARG A 111 2.74 21.93 -8.53
N LEU A 112 2.40 21.36 -9.68
CA LEU A 112 1.52 22.00 -10.67
C LEU A 112 0.11 22.28 -10.11
N ARG A 113 -0.42 21.35 -9.33
CA ARG A 113 -1.77 21.45 -8.75
C ARG A 113 -1.79 22.07 -7.35
N ALA A 114 -0.65 22.56 -6.84
CA ALA A 114 -0.49 23.11 -5.49
C ALA A 114 -1.04 22.15 -4.41
N ALA A 115 -0.80 20.85 -4.57
CA ALA A 115 -1.22 19.84 -3.61
C ALA A 115 -0.25 19.78 -2.43
N ARG A 116 -0.75 19.38 -1.26
CA ARG A 116 0.03 19.18 -0.03
C ARG A 116 1.02 18.03 -0.15
N GLY A 117 0.62 16.98 -0.85
CA GLY A 117 1.41 15.77 -1.05
C GLY A 117 0.74 14.83 -2.02
N GLY A 118 1.37 13.66 -2.21
CA GLY A 118 0.87 12.61 -3.09
C GLY A 118 1.00 11.23 -2.48
N ILE A 119 0.19 10.33 -3.00
CA ILE A 119 0.19 8.92 -2.64
C ILE A 119 0.31 8.15 -3.95
N LEU A 120 1.30 7.26 -4.04
CA LEU A 120 1.44 6.33 -5.16
C LEU A 120 1.09 4.93 -4.66
N ALA A 121 -0.05 4.42 -5.10
CA ALA A 121 -0.54 3.09 -4.74
C ALA A 121 -0.30 2.10 -5.89
N THR A 122 0.32 0.96 -5.59
CA THR A 122 0.56 -0.10 -6.55
C THR A 122 0.46 -1.47 -5.91
N GLU A 123 -0.04 -2.45 -6.65
CA GLU A 123 0.08 -3.87 -6.31
C GLU A 123 1.41 -4.46 -6.82
N GLY A 124 2.11 -3.72 -7.68
CA GLY A 124 3.45 -4.07 -8.16
C GLY A 124 4.53 -3.78 -7.13
N LYS A 125 5.77 -3.85 -7.55
CA LYS A 125 6.93 -3.63 -6.70
C LYS A 125 7.51 -2.23 -6.91
N VAL A 126 7.75 -1.50 -5.82
CA VAL A 126 8.54 -0.28 -5.87
C VAL A 126 10.03 -0.64 -5.82
N GLU A 127 10.78 -0.23 -6.83
CA GLU A 127 12.21 -0.45 -6.93
C GLU A 127 12.99 0.53 -6.05
N LYS A 128 14.30 0.30 -5.91
CA LYS A 128 15.15 1.15 -5.09
C LYS A 128 15.15 2.60 -5.60
N GLU A 129 15.25 2.78 -6.90
CA GLU A 129 15.25 4.08 -7.57
C GLU A 129 13.94 4.86 -7.33
N GLY A 130 12.81 4.16 -7.28
CA GLY A 130 11.51 4.75 -6.95
C GLY A 130 11.45 5.21 -5.50
N ARG A 131 11.97 4.42 -4.57
CA ARG A 131 12.07 4.80 -3.15
C ARG A 131 13.00 5.96 -2.92
N ASP A 132 14.17 5.92 -3.57
CA ASP A 132 15.17 7.00 -3.48
C ASP A 132 14.59 8.32 -4.03
N ALA A 133 13.82 8.26 -5.14
CA ALA A 133 13.15 9.42 -5.70
C ALA A 133 12.02 9.98 -4.81
N ALA A 134 11.41 9.16 -3.97
CA ALA A 134 10.39 9.60 -3.01
C ALA A 134 10.99 10.18 -1.73
N GLN A 135 12.25 9.86 -1.42
CA GLN A 135 12.92 10.39 -0.23
C GLN A 135 13.02 11.91 -0.27
N GLY A 136 12.71 12.57 0.84
CA GLY A 136 12.70 14.03 0.94
C GLY A 136 11.55 14.71 0.20
N THR A 137 10.62 13.96 -0.37
CA THR A 137 9.39 14.48 -0.97
C THR A 137 8.18 14.26 -0.06
N THR A 138 7.04 14.87 -0.40
CA THR A 138 5.76 14.65 0.28
C THR A 138 4.96 13.50 -0.35
N ILE A 139 5.65 12.49 -0.93
CA ILE A 139 5.02 11.34 -1.57
C ILE A 139 5.11 10.12 -0.67
N GLU A 140 3.95 9.54 -0.38
CA GLU A 140 3.81 8.25 0.29
C GLU A 140 3.72 7.13 -0.76
N LEU A 141 4.52 6.08 -0.59
CA LEU A 141 4.51 4.90 -1.44
C LEU A 141 3.74 3.78 -0.74
N LEU A 142 2.68 3.30 -1.37
CA LEU A 142 1.90 2.15 -0.93
C LEU A 142 2.15 0.99 -1.89
N ASP A 143 3.07 0.14 -1.53
CA ASP A 143 3.37 -1.11 -2.24
C ASP A 143 2.93 -2.34 -1.43
N GLY A 144 2.86 -3.48 -2.10
CA GLY A 144 2.60 -4.75 -1.44
C GLY A 144 3.72 -5.14 -0.47
N PRO A 145 3.47 -6.11 0.44
CA PRO A 145 4.49 -6.59 1.37
C PRO A 145 5.67 -7.18 0.60
N ARG A 146 6.85 -6.96 1.18
CA ARG A 146 8.13 -7.51 0.71
C ARG A 146 8.26 -8.98 1.08
#